data_299dee00e8dd0140a8eb2c92e59d83c7
#
_entry.id   299dee00e8dd0140a8eb2c92e59d83c7
#
_cell.length_a   1.000
_cell.length_b   1.000
_cell.length_c   1.000
_cell.angle_alpha   90.00
_cell.angle_beta   90.00
_cell.angle_gamma   90.00
#
_symmetry.space_group_name_H-M   'P 1'
#
loop_
_entity.id
_entity.type
_entity.pdbx_description
1 polymer ?
#
loop_
_entity_poly.entity_id
_entity_poly.type
_entity_poly.pdbx_seq_one_letter_code
_entity_poly.pdbx_strand_id
1 'polypeptide(L)'
;MIGRRRISHTSSLGICSAPPVWSRHKLFAMLTCAAAMVVLLVAGLVLAVVHAARPGGNPAGGLAGKPHGAVGTGTVQSVSGDGVDPQTGQPVSPADSPSLRDQLASRPLPAVPESASHPSAVSLADPGAPWLLPAATRTGPAGVPSGFTQTPQGAMAQLAAIDTAALSSASLAGARAVITGWAVPGGPTTSSWSVIRAVATLLSETDLSGGTGQLAVQPTPLMGLIKGSLSAHPAGSGGSENPVFVVPCVDFELDVTVTSTARGATADCQRMVWTTDTTDTTASTASTAGTGGAGGRWLIGPGPEPAAGPSVWPDTDLALTVGYRDLRRG
;
A
#
# COMPACT_ATOMS: atom_id res chain seq x y z
N MET A 1 7.11 27.24 67.04
CA MET A 1 8.06 26.07 67.08
C MET A 1 8.16 25.54 65.67
N ILE A 2 9.29 25.83 65.00
CA ILE A 2 9.50 25.53 63.58
C ILE A 2 10.54 24.40 63.51
N GLY A 3 10.10 23.22 63.14
CA GLY A 3 10.99 22.06 63.00
C GLY A 3 11.64 22.02 61.61
N ARG A 4 12.95 22.30 61.54
CA ARG A 4 13.79 22.10 60.34
C ARG A 4 14.12 20.61 60.20
N ARG A 5 13.65 19.98 59.08
CA ARG A 5 14.16 18.67 58.65
C ARG A 5 15.40 18.87 57.77
N ARG A 6 16.50 18.27 58.17
CA ARG A 6 17.75 18.17 57.39
C ARG A 6 17.55 17.08 56.33
N ILE A 7 17.84 17.41 55.11
CA ILE A 7 17.93 16.48 53.98
C ILE A 7 19.40 16.08 53.84
N SER A 8 19.70 14.82 54.11
CA SER A 8 21.04 14.25 53.94
C SER A 8 21.20 13.85 52.47
N HIS A 9 22.11 14.52 51.75
CA HIS A 9 22.56 14.08 50.41
C HIS A 9 23.60 12.98 50.59
N THR A 10 23.23 11.75 50.21
CA THR A 10 24.17 10.67 49.98
C THR A 10 24.58 10.68 48.50
N SER A 11 25.78 11.12 48.23
CA SER A 11 26.42 11.05 46.91
C SER A 11 26.81 9.60 46.63
N SER A 12 26.12 8.96 45.70
CA SER A 12 26.50 7.66 45.15
C SER A 12 27.52 7.87 44.04
N LEU A 13 28.74 7.43 44.28
CA LEU A 13 29.85 7.41 43.32
C LEU A 13 29.53 6.47 42.16
N GLY A 14 29.58 7.01 40.96
CA GLY A 14 29.38 6.28 39.70
C GLY A 14 30.45 5.22 39.48
N ILE A 15 29.99 3.99 39.28
CA ILE A 15 30.81 2.90 38.77
C ILE A 15 30.91 3.06 37.28
N CYS A 16 32.08 3.45 36.76
CA CYS A 16 32.42 3.42 35.36
C CYS A 16 32.41 1.95 34.90
N SER A 17 31.35 1.53 34.20
CA SER A 17 31.34 0.25 33.50
C SER A 17 32.30 0.32 32.31
N ALA A 18 33.38 -0.46 32.36
CA ALA A 18 34.31 -0.65 31.25
C ALA A 18 33.57 -1.27 30.06
N PRO A 19 33.92 -0.90 28.80
CA PRO A 19 33.27 -1.48 27.61
C PRO A 19 33.57 -2.99 27.56
N PRO A 20 32.62 -3.82 27.07
CA PRO A 20 32.79 -5.26 27.01
C PRO A 20 33.92 -5.61 26.03
N VAL A 21 34.99 -6.22 26.59
CA VAL A 21 36.10 -6.77 25.79
C VAL A 21 35.57 -7.97 25.02
N TRP A 22 35.42 -7.81 23.69
CA TRP A 22 35.00 -8.91 22.82
C TRP A 22 36.03 -10.05 22.86
N SER A 23 35.60 -11.22 23.29
CA SER A 23 36.47 -12.38 23.34
C SER A 23 36.80 -12.81 21.89
N ARG A 24 38.08 -13.15 21.65
CA ARG A 24 38.59 -13.60 20.32
C ARG A 24 37.75 -14.74 19.73
N HIS A 25 37.18 -15.60 20.60
CA HIS A 25 36.31 -16.71 20.17
C HIS A 25 35.01 -16.25 19.54
N LYS A 26 34.39 -15.14 19.96
CA LYS A 26 33.18 -14.59 19.33
C LYS A 26 33.46 -13.97 17.96
N LEU A 27 34.63 -13.37 17.78
CA LEU A 27 35.09 -12.84 16.50
C LEU A 27 35.35 -13.96 15.49
N PHE A 28 35.98 -15.07 15.90
CA PHE A 28 36.18 -16.22 15.04
C PHE A 28 34.87 -16.92 14.68
N ALA A 29 33.90 -17.02 15.59
CA ALA A 29 32.58 -17.59 15.30
C ALA A 29 31.79 -16.75 14.29
N MET A 30 31.85 -15.42 14.37
CA MET A 30 31.20 -14.55 13.36
C MET A 30 31.88 -14.65 11.99
N LEU A 31 33.21 -14.72 11.95
CA LEU A 31 33.96 -14.86 10.69
C LEU A 31 33.68 -16.19 9.98
N THR A 32 33.56 -17.27 10.75
CA THR A 32 33.24 -18.60 10.19
C THR A 32 31.80 -18.66 9.68
N CYS A 33 30.83 -18.05 10.38
CA CYS A 33 29.45 -17.94 9.88
C CYS A 33 29.36 -17.10 8.59
N ALA A 34 30.07 -15.99 8.52
CA ALA A 34 30.10 -15.14 7.32
C ALA A 34 30.72 -15.90 6.12
N ALA A 35 31.81 -16.64 6.33
CA ALA A 35 32.43 -17.43 5.27
C ALA A 35 31.50 -18.56 4.78
N ALA A 36 30.78 -19.24 5.67
CA ALA A 36 29.81 -20.28 5.31
C ALA A 36 28.64 -19.72 4.49
N MET A 37 28.14 -18.53 4.83
CA MET A 37 27.08 -17.86 4.05
C MET A 37 27.54 -17.52 2.64
N VAL A 38 28.76 -17.02 2.46
CA VAL A 38 29.30 -16.70 1.13
C VAL A 38 29.44 -17.96 0.28
N VAL A 39 29.89 -19.09 0.86
CA VAL A 39 29.98 -20.35 0.15
C VAL A 39 28.60 -20.87 -0.29
N LEU A 40 27.58 -20.75 0.55
CA LEU A 40 26.19 -21.12 0.22
C LEU A 40 25.60 -20.25 -0.90
N LEU A 41 25.88 -18.94 -0.88
CA LEU A 41 25.44 -18.03 -1.93
C LEU A 41 26.10 -18.33 -3.28
N VAL A 42 27.41 -18.62 -3.28
CA VAL A 42 28.13 -18.99 -4.52
C VAL A 42 27.61 -20.31 -5.05
N ALA A 43 27.40 -21.31 -4.18
CA ALA A 43 26.86 -22.63 -4.59
C ALA A 43 25.43 -22.49 -5.14
N GLY A 44 24.58 -21.65 -4.52
CA GLY A 44 23.22 -21.33 -5.00
C GLY A 44 23.22 -20.65 -6.37
N LEU A 45 24.13 -19.71 -6.60
CA LEU A 45 24.30 -19.02 -7.87
C LEU A 45 24.75 -19.98 -8.99
N VAL A 46 25.71 -20.86 -8.71
CA VAL A 46 26.19 -21.87 -9.67
C VAL A 46 25.07 -22.84 -10.03
N LEU A 47 24.25 -23.28 -9.07
CA LEU A 47 23.10 -24.15 -9.32
C LEU A 47 22.03 -23.45 -10.17
N ALA A 48 21.76 -22.17 -9.93
CA ALA A 48 20.81 -21.36 -10.72
C ALA A 48 21.28 -21.22 -12.17
N VAL A 49 22.58 -20.95 -12.40
CA VAL A 49 23.15 -20.82 -13.74
C VAL A 49 23.12 -22.15 -14.48
N VAL A 50 23.44 -23.28 -13.81
CA VAL A 50 23.37 -24.61 -14.41
C VAL A 50 21.93 -25.02 -14.75
N HIS A 51 20.93 -24.62 -13.96
CA HIS A 51 19.52 -24.85 -14.28
C HIS A 51 19.04 -24.01 -15.46
N ALA A 52 19.47 -22.75 -15.54
CA ALA A 52 19.12 -21.85 -16.64
C ALA A 52 19.79 -22.27 -17.98
N ALA A 53 20.93 -22.96 -17.92
CA ALA A 53 21.68 -23.43 -19.10
C ALA A 53 21.24 -24.81 -19.64
N ARG A 54 20.23 -25.47 -19.03
CA ARG A 54 19.66 -26.70 -19.56
C ARG A 54 18.68 -26.39 -20.70
N PRO A 55 18.99 -26.81 -21.95
CA PRO A 55 18.04 -26.65 -23.06
C PRO A 55 16.88 -27.65 -22.87
N GLY A 56 15.80 -27.21 -22.24
CA GLY A 56 14.53 -27.94 -22.18
C GLY A 56 13.77 -27.72 -23.48
N GLY A 57 13.47 -28.83 -24.17
CA GLY A 57 12.88 -28.89 -25.49
C GLY A 57 11.56 -28.12 -25.63
N ASN A 58 11.43 -27.50 -26.81
CA ASN A 58 10.20 -26.91 -27.36
C ASN A 58 9.11 -27.96 -27.59
N PRO A 59 7.82 -27.50 -27.57
CA PRO A 59 7.05 -27.75 -28.75
C PRO A 59 6.60 -26.44 -29.44
N ALA A 60 6.71 -26.49 -30.74
CA ALA A 60 6.43 -25.47 -31.70
C ALA A 60 4.95 -25.04 -31.74
N GLY A 61 4.75 -23.78 -32.06
CA GLY A 61 3.45 -23.22 -32.44
C GLY A 61 3.63 -21.74 -32.78
N GLY A 62 3.87 -21.46 -34.07
CA GLY A 62 4.19 -20.14 -34.60
C GLY A 62 3.04 -19.14 -34.56
N LEU A 63 3.42 -17.88 -34.65
CA LEU A 63 3.01 -16.93 -35.71
C LEU A 63 3.66 -15.58 -35.41
N ALA A 64 4.39 -15.10 -36.39
CA ALA A 64 5.09 -13.84 -36.41
C ALA A 64 4.11 -12.65 -36.39
N GLY A 65 4.35 -11.70 -35.50
CA GLY A 65 3.71 -10.37 -35.50
C GLY A 65 4.74 -9.32 -35.18
N LYS A 66 5.03 -8.44 -36.12
CA LYS A 66 5.96 -7.30 -36.03
C LYS A 66 5.65 -6.35 -34.88
N PRO A 67 6.66 -5.77 -34.22
CA PRO A 67 6.44 -4.72 -33.26
C PRO A 67 6.32 -3.36 -33.95
N HIS A 68 5.20 -2.69 -33.80
CA HIS A 68 5.08 -1.25 -34.03
C HIS A 68 5.07 -0.57 -32.67
N GLY A 69 6.09 0.22 -32.42
CA GLY A 69 6.17 1.09 -31.27
C GLY A 69 5.15 2.22 -31.38
N ALA A 70 4.44 2.47 -30.29
CA ALA A 70 3.76 3.72 -30.05
C ALA A 70 3.92 4.06 -28.57
N VAL A 71 4.66 5.15 -28.32
CA VAL A 71 4.70 5.82 -27.04
C VAL A 71 3.31 6.41 -26.81
N GLY A 72 2.53 5.78 -25.93
CA GLY A 72 1.20 6.23 -25.55
C GLY A 72 1.25 7.02 -24.26
N THR A 73 1.05 8.32 -24.34
CA THR A 73 0.62 9.18 -23.26
C THR A 73 -0.54 8.52 -22.50
N GLY A 74 -0.37 8.31 -21.18
CA GLY A 74 -1.33 7.62 -20.34
C GLY A 74 -2.65 8.39 -20.19
N THR A 75 -3.53 8.22 -21.13
CA THR A 75 -4.95 8.54 -20.99
C THR A 75 -5.61 7.43 -20.19
N VAL A 76 -6.37 7.80 -19.16
CA VAL A 76 -7.27 6.91 -18.43
C VAL A 76 -8.24 6.29 -19.44
N GLN A 77 -7.95 5.06 -19.90
CA GLN A 77 -8.84 4.35 -20.79
C GLN A 77 -9.99 3.78 -19.99
N SER A 78 -11.19 4.35 -20.19
CA SER A 78 -12.44 3.69 -19.83
C SER A 78 -12.57 2.46 -20.73
N VAL A 79 -12.44 1.28 -20.16
CA VAL A 79 -12.64 0.02 -20.89
C VAL A 79 -14.15 -0.21 -20.98
N SER A 80 -14.72 0.05 -22.16
CA SER A 80 -16.09 -0.36 -22.49
C SER A 80 -16.05 -1.86 -22.80
N GLY A 81 -16.60 -2.68 -21.91
CA GLY A 81 -16.73 -4.12 -22.14
C GLY A 81 -18.15 -4.44 -22.56
N ASP A 82 -18.36 -4.78 -23.83
CA ASP A 82 -19.61 -5.37 -24.33
C ASP A 82 -19.68 -6.86 -23.94
N GLY A 83 -19.83 -7.12 -22.64
CA GLY A 83 -20.09 -8.47 -22.14
C GLY A 83 -21.60 -8.70 -22.03
N VAL A 84 -22.07 -9.80 -22.57
CA VAL A 84 -23.44 -10.28 -22.36
C VAL A 84 -23.37 -11.46 -21.40
N ASP A 85 -24.19 -11.45 -20.35
CA ASP A 85 -24.31 -12.57 -19.40
C ASP A 85 -24.85 -13.81 -20.17
N PRO A 86 -24.07 -14.91 -20.23
CA PRO A 86 -24.45 -16.10 -20.96
C PRO A 86 -25.71 -16.80 -20.41
N GLN A 87 -26.12 -16.50 -19.17
CA GLN A 87 -27.30 -17.09 -18.53
C GLN A 87 -28.58 -16.26 -18.73
N THR A 88 -28.45 -14.94 -18.84
CA THR A 88 -29.61 -14.03 -18.93
C THR A 88 -29.74 -13.32 -20.26
N GLY A 89 -28.69 -13.33 -21.10
CA GLY A 89 -28.63 -12.59 -22.37
C GLY A 89 -28.62 -11.07 -22.19
N GLN A 90 -28.50 -10.57 -20.97
CA GLN A 90 -28.46 -9.13 -20.69
C GLN A 90 -27.02 -8.59 -20.76
N PRO A 91 -26.84 -7.32 -21.15
CA PRO A 91 -25.54 -6.68 -21.05
C PRO A 91 -25.06 -6.68 -19.62
N VAL A 92 -23.90 -7.30 -19.37
CA VAL A 92 -23.27 -7.25 -18.04
C VAL A 92 -22.74 -5.84 -17.81
N SER A 93 -23.14 -5.23 -16.71
CA SER A 93 -22.52 -3.97 -16.30
C SER A 93 -20.99 -4.14 -16.21
N PRO A 94 -20.20 -3.24 -16.80
CA PRO A 94 -18.75 -3.32 -16.71
C PRO A 94 -18.25 -3.47 -15.26
N ALA A 95 -18.99 -2.90 -14.32
CA ALA A 95 -18.68 -2.97 -12.90
C ALA A 95 -18.90 -4.36 -12.29
N ASP A 96 -19.78 -5.18 -12.85
CA ASP A 96 -20.11 -6.52 -12.35
C ASP A 96 -19.27 -7.62 -13.02
N SER A 97 -18.42 -7.26 -13.98
CA SER A 97 -17.52 -8.19 -14.65
C SER A 97 -16.26 -8.47 -13.81
N PRO A 98 -16.13 -9.65 -13.18
CA PRO A 98 -14.91 -10.00 -12.46
C PRO A 98 -13.66 -9.93 -13.34
N SER A 99 -13.79 -10.31 -14.62
CA SER A 99 -12.68 -10.30 -15.57
C SER A 99 -12.14 -8.88 -15.86
N LEU A 100 -13.01 -7.87 -15.95
CA LEU A 100 -12.58 -6.48 -16.13
C LEU A 100 -11.91 -5.92 -14.87
N ARG A 101 -12.46 -6.22 -13.69
CA ARG A 101 -11.84 -5.87 -12.42
C ARG A 101 -10.45 -6.49 -12.27
N ASP A 102 -10.32 -7.77 -12.67
CA ASP A 102 -9.05 -8.49 -12.64
C ASP A 102 -8.04 -7.92 -13.63
N GLN A 103 -8.46 -7.58 -14.84
CA GLN A 103 -7.61 -6.94 -15.84
C GLN A 103 -7.08 -5.58 -15.36
N LEU A 104 -7.93 -4.75 -14.75
CA LEU A 104 -7.51 -3.46 -14.20
C LEU A 104 -6.54 -3.64 -13.04
N ALA A 105 -6.84 -4.55 -12.13
CA ALA A 105 -6.03 -4.78 -10.95
C ALA A 105 -4.66 -5.40 -11.29
N SER A 106 -4.63 -6.37 -12.21
CA SER A 106 -3.40 -7.08 -12.62
C SER A 106 -2.51 -6.27 -13.57
N ARG A 107 -2.99 -5.12 -14.11
CA ARG A 107 -2.17 -4.29 -15.00
C ARG A 107 -0.85 -3.95 -14.30
N PRO A 108 0.31 -4.35 -14.86
CA PRO A 108 1.59 -4.04 -14.26
C PRO A 108 1.89 -2.55 -14.39
N LEU A 109 2.62 -2.02 -13.42
CA LEU A 109 3.25 -0.71 -13.48
C LEU A 109 4.72 -0.87 -13.87
N PRO A 110 5.39 0.20 -14.31
CA PRO A 110 6.81 0.16 -14.64
C PRO A 110 7.63 -0.39 -13.47
N ALA A 111 8.56 -1.30 -13.76
CA ALA A 111 9.49 -1.80 -12.75
C ALA A 111 10.51 -0.70 -12.42
N VAL A 112 10.81 -0.56 -11.13
CA VAL A 112 11.80 0.38 -10.61
C VAL A 112 12.87 -0.37 -9.82
N PRO A 113 14.10 0.17 -9.72
CA PRO A 113 15.11 -0.41 -8.86
C PRO A 113 14.72 -0.27 -7.38
N GLU A 114 15.17 -1.19 -6.54
CA GLU A 114 14.89 -1.17 -5.09
C GLU A 114 15.36 0.14 -4.44
N SER A 115 16.47 0.70 -4.90
CA SER A 115 17.00 1.99 -4.43
C SER A 115 16.07 3.18 -4.70
N ALA A 116 15.05 3.03 -5.54
CA ALA A 116 14.07 4.09 -5.83
C ALA A 116 13.26 4.49 -4.60
N SER A 117 13.10 3.60 -3.63
CA SER A 117 12.39 3.87 -2.37
C SER A 117 13.18 4.70 -1.35
N HIS A 118 14.46 4.96 -1.61
CA HIS A 118 15.31 5.73 -0.70
C HIS A 118 15.26 7.23 -1.02
N PRO A 119 15.53 8.10 -0.01
CA PRO A 119 15.62 9.54 -0.20
C PRO A 119 16.49 9.92 -1.40
N SER A 120 15.95 10.70 -2.30
CA SER A 120 16.58 11.08 -3.56
C SER A 120 16.26 12.53 -3.92
N ALA A 121 16.91 13.06 -4.96
CA ALA A 121 16.69 14.43 -5.41
C ALA A 121 15.28 14.59 -6.00
N VAL A 122 14.66 15.72 -5.67
CA VAL A 122 13.34 16.11 -6.21
C VAL A 122 13.49 16.47 -7.69
N SER A 123 12.50 16.08 -8.49
CA SER A 123 12.40 16.45 -9.90
C SER A 123 12.24 17.95 -10.08
N LEU A 124 12.79 18.46 -11.17
CA LEU A 124 12.51 19.81 -11.65
C LEU A 124 11.38 19.83 -12.69
N ALA A 125 10.87 18.68 -13.09
CA ALA A 125 9.75 18.57 -14.02
C ALA A 125 8.44 18.97 -13.33
N ASP A 126 7.49 19.46 -14.13
CA ASP A 126 6.14 19.74 -13.64
C ASP A 126 5.42 18.42 -13.30
N PRO A 127 5.00 18.19 -12.05
CA PRO A 127 4.27 16.98 -11.65
C PRO A 127 2.84 16.95 -12.23
N GLY A 128 2.39 18.01 -12.87
CA GLY A 128 1.02 18.18 -13.34
C GLY A 128 0.04 18.52 -12.20
N ALA A 129 -1.25 18.51 -12.51
CA ALA A 129 -2.28 18.83 -11.52
C ALA A 129 -2.32 17.74 -10.41
N PRO A 130 -2.29 18.14 -9.13
CA PRO A 130 -2.35 17.20 -8.02
C PRO A 130 -3.72 16.53 -7.92
N TRP A 131 -3.77 15.35 -7.30
CA TRP A 131 -5.01 14.73 -6.86
C TRP A 131 -5.52 15.45 -5.60
N LEU A 132 -6.70 16.09 -5.69
CA LEU A 132 -7.36 16.69 -4.53
C LEU A 132 -8.17 15.61 -3.81
N LEU A 133 -7.70 15.19 -2.64
CA LEU A 133 -8.37 14.20 -1.82
C LEU A 133 -9.50 14.86 -1.02
N PRO A 134 -10.73 14.33 -1.07
CA PRO A 134 -11.83 14.84 -0.27
C PRO A 134 -11.55 14.63 1.23
N ALA A 135 -12.15 15.47 2.06
CA ALA A 135 -12.10 15.31 3.50
C ALA A 135 -12.97 14.13 3.97
N ALA A 136 -12.53 13.43 5.01
CA ALA A 136 -13.35 12.45 5.71
C ALA A 136 -14.50 13.12 6.43
N THR A 137 -15.69 12.52 6.38
CA THR A 137 -16.88 13.03 7.08
C THR A 137 -17.28 12.19 8.29
N ARG A 138 -16.65 11.00 8.43
CA ARG A 138 -16.95 10.02 9.49
C ARG A 138 -15.67 9.33 9.96
N THR A 139 -15.78 8.60 11.06
CA THR A 139 -14.77 7.64 11.53
C THR A 139 -15.37 6.25 11.42
N GLY A 140 -14.64 5.33 10.83
CA GLY A 140 -15.05 3.93 10.65
C GLY A 140 -14.35 2.96 11.60
N PRO A 141 -14.39 1.65 11.30
CA PRO A 141 -13.74 0.61 12.09
C PRO A 141 -12.26 0.92 12.36
N ALA A 142 -11.77 0.48 13.50
CA ALA A 142 -10.38 0.72 13.95
C ALA A 142 -9.96 2.19 13.98
N GLY A 143 -10.91 3.13 14.07
CA GLY A 143 -10.62 4.57 14.11
C GLY A 143 -10.22 5.18 12.76
N VAL A 144 -10.36 4.46 11.65
CA VAL A 144 -9.96 4.93 10.31
C VAL A 144 -10.92 6.02 9.81
N PRO A 145 -10.42 7.18 9.35
CA PRO A 145 -11.23 8.18 8.68
C PRO A 145 -12.00 7.59 7.49
N SER A 146 -13.26 8.01 7.30
CA SER A 146 -14.16 7.46 6.29
C SER A 146 -15.22 8.45 5.84
N GLY A 147 -16.17 8.00 5.01
CA GLY A 147 -17.21 8.86 4.45
C GLY A 147 -16.70 9.76 3.34
N PHE A 148 -15.68 9.30 2.63
CA PHE A 148 -15.19 9.95 1.42
C PHE A 148 -16.21 9.81 0.28
N THR A 149 -16.19 10.74 -0.65
CA THR A 149 -17.11 10.78 -1.80
C THR A 149 -16.94 9.57 -2.72
N GLN A 150 -18.01 9.23 -3.45
CA GLN A 150 -18.00 8.17 -4.47
C GLN A 150 -17.30 8.66 -5.74
N THR A 151 -16.01 8.87 -5.66
CA THR A 151 -15.13 9.32 -6.75
C THR A 151 -13.82 8.53 -6.71
N PRO A 152 -13.03 8.50 -7.80
CA PRO A 152 -11.69 7.88 -7.76
C PRO A 152 -10.79 8.48 -6.67
N GLN A 153 -10.87 9.81 -6.45
CA GLN A 153 -10.13 10.50 -5.39
C GLN A 153 -10.63 10.08 -4.00
N GLY A 154 -11.94 9.85 -3.83
CA GLY A 154 -12.50 9.35 -2.58
C GLY A 154 -12.06 7.92 -2.27
N ALA A 155 -11.97 7.05 -3.29
CA ALA A 155 -11.40 5.72 -3.14
C ALA A 155 -9.91 5.76 -2.72
N MET A 156 -9.13 6.66 -3.35
CA MET A 156 -7.73 6.88 -3.01
C MET A 156 -7.56 7.44 -1.60
N ALA A 157 -8.40 8.39 -1.19
CA ALA A 157 -8.40 8.95 0.16
C ALA A 157 -8.73 7.88 1.22
N GLN A 158 -9.67 6.98 0.92
CA GLN A 158 -10.00 5.87 1.81
C GLN A 158 -8.85 4.86 1.92
N LEU A 159 -8.19 4.49 0.81
CA LEU A 159 -7.02 3.63 0.84
C LEU A 159 -5.90 4.28 1.67
N ALA A 160 -5.57 5.54 1.40
CA ALA A 160 -4.57 6.28 2.16
C ALA A 160 -4.86 6.28 3.68
N ALA A 161 -6.13 6.42 4.07
CA ALA A 161 -6.54 6.39 5.48
C ALA A 161 -6.39 4.99 6.11
N ILE A 162 -6.75 3.94 5.36
CA ILE A 162 -6.64 2.52 5.80
C ILE A 162 -5.16 2.18 6.03
N ASP A 163 -4.30 2.46 5.05
CA ASP A 163 -2.88 2.12 5.12
C ASP A 163 -2.17 2.95 6.19
N THR A 164 -2.50 4.26 6.29
CA THR A 164 -1.97 5.11 7.36
C THR A 164 -2.28 4.52 8.73
N ALA A 165 -3.52 4.10 8.97
CA ALA A 165 -3.91 3.52 10.26
C ALA A 165 -3.18 2.21 10.55
N ALA A 166 -3.04 1.34 9.54
CA ALA A 166 -2.35 0.06 9.69
C ALA A 166 -0.85 0.23 9.95
N LEU A 167 -0.17 1.07 9.16
CA LEU A 167 1.27 1.33 9.28
C LEU A 167 1.60 2.07 10.59
N SER A 168 0.82 3.11 10.94
CA SER A 168 1.01 3.88 12.18
C SER A 168 0.81 3.03 13.44
N SER A 169 0.05 1.93 13.35
CA SER A 169 -0.14 1.02 14.48
C SER A 169 1.17 0.37 14.93
N ALA A 170 2.17 0.31 14.06
CA ALA A 170 3.47 -0.33 14.26
C ALA A 170 3.34 -1.73 14.91
N SER A 171 2.24 -2.43 14.62
CA SER A 171 1.94 -3.74 15.21
C SER A 171 1.09 -4.62 14.30
N LEU A 172 1.35 -5.93 14.34
CA LEU A 172 0.54 -6.90 13.58
C LEU A 172 -0.92 -6.95 14.07
N ALA A 173 -1.15 -6.74 15.36
CA ALA A 173 -2.51 -6.72 15.93
C ALA A 173 -3.31 -5.53 15.41
N GLY A 174 -2.71 -4.34 15.37
CA GLY A 174 -3.33 -3.12 14.82
C GLY A 174 -3.64 -3.26 13.33
N ALA A 175 -2.66 -3.68 12.52
CA ALA A 175 -2.84 -3.88 11.09
C ALA A 175 -3.94 -4.92 10.78
N ARG A 176 -4.01 -6.02 11.57
CA ARG A 176 -5.08 -7.02 11.46
C ARG A 176 -6.46 -6.46 11.81
N ALA A 177 -6.56 -5.64 12.85
CA ALA A 177 -7.82 -4.99 13.22
C ALA A 177 -8.31 -4.08 12.10
N VAL A 178 -7.41 -3.34 11.45
CA VAL A 178 -7.75 -2.50 10.31
C VAL A 178 -8.30 -3.33 9.15
N ILE A 179 -7.55 -4.32 8.65
CA ILE A 179 -8.01 -5.09 7.47
C ILE A 179 -9.31 -5.85 7.73
N THR A 180 -9.52 -6.35 8.96
CA THR A 180 -10.77 -7.04 9.33
C THR A 180 -11.98 -6.11 9.22
N GLY A 181 -11.82 -4.82 9.51
CA GLY A 181 -12.89 -3.83 9.42
C GLY A 181 -13.11 -3.25 8.03
N TRP A 182 -12.13 -3.40 7.12
CA TRP A 182 -12.12 -2.68 5.84
C TRP A 182 -12.09 -3.54 4.60
N ALA A 183 -11.90 -4.86 4.70
CA ALA A 183 -12.01 -5.78 3.57
C ALA A 183 -13.40 -6.44 3.53
N VAL A 184 -13.98 -6.53 2.33
CA VAL A 184 -15.19 -7.34 2.13
C VAL A 184 -14.85 -8.83 2.02
N PRO A 185 -15.83 -9.74 2.18
CA PRO A 185 -15.61 -11.17 1.94
C PRO A 185 -14.99 -11.43 0.56
N GLY A 186 -13.97 -12.28 0.50
CA GLY A 186 -13.20 -12.56 -0.72
C GLY A 186 -12.09 -11.56 -1.05
N GLY A 187 -11.92 -10.52 -0.26
CA GLY A 187 -10.80 -9.60 -0.32
C GLY A 187 -9.57 -10.08 0.47
N PRO A 188 -8.54 -9.22 0.62
CA PRO A 188 -7.35 -9.53 1.44
C PRO A 188 -7.74 -9.88 2.88
N THR A 189 -6.97 -10.81 3.44
CA THR A 189 -7.17 -11.31 4.80
C THR A 189 -6.02 -10.86 5.72
N THR A 190 -6.14 -11.17 7.00
CA THR A 190 -5.08 -10.95 8.00
C THR A 190 -3.78 -11.72 7.71
N SER A 191 -3.77 -12.63 6.75
CA SER A 191 -2.60 -13.40 6.33
C SER A 191 -2.10 -13.08 4.92
N SER A 192 -2.93 -12.47 4.07
CA SER A 192 -2.58 -12.21 2.67
C SER A 192 -2.29 -10.74 2.35
N TRP A 193 -2.77 -9.80 3.15
CA TRP A 193 -2.61 -8.37 2.88
C TRP A 193 -1.16 -7.92 2.90
N SER A 194 -0.74 -7.21 1.84
CA SER A 194 0.62 -6.67 1.63
C SER A 194 1.11 -5.82 2.79
N VAL A 195 0.26 -4.94 3.32
CA VAL A 195 0.61 -4.03 4.42
C VAL A 195 0.93 -4.81 5.71
N ILE A 196 0.26 -5.94 5.98
CA ILE A 196 0.63 -6.79 7.13
C ILE A 196 2.04 -7.38 6.94
N ARG A 197 2.39 -7.79 5.71
CA ARG A 197 3.75 -8.26 5.41
C ARG A 197 4.77 -7.15 5.60
N ALA A 198 4.46 -5.94 5.13
CA ALA A 198 5.32 -4.76 5.33
C ALA A 198 5.56 -4.46 6.81
N VAL A 199 4.50 -4.46 7.63
CA VAL A 199 4.61 -4.28 9.10
C VAL A 199 5.42 -5.42 9.73
N ALA A 200 5.24 -6.67 9.29
CA ALA A 200 6.01 -7.81 9.81
C ALA A 200 7.51 -7.68 9.48
N THR A 201 7.84 -7.30 8.25
CA THR A 201 9.23 -7.05 7.82
C THR A 201 9.84 -5.92 8.66
N LEU A 202 9.14 -4.81 8.81
CA LEU A 202 9.60 -3.68 9.60
C LEU A 202 9.90 -4.06 11.06
N LEU A 203 9.01 -4.82 11.70
CA LEU A 203 9.20 -5.32 13.06
C LEU A 203 10.39 -6.28 13.15
N SER A 204 10.63 -7.12 12.14
CA SER A 204 11.76 -8.04 12.13
C SER A 204 13.10 -7.34 11.91
N GLU A 205 13.15 -6.34 11.04
CA GLU A 205 14.36 -5.56 10.75
C GLU A 205 14.78 -4.66 11.91
N THR A 206 13.82 -4.20 12.71
CA THR A 206 14.09 -3.38 13.88
C THR A 206 14.44 -4.18 15.13
N ASP A 207 14.52 -5.52 15.04
CA ASP A 207 14.77 -6.46 16.16
C ASP A 207 13.80 -6.29 17.35
N LEU A 208 12.63 -5.70 17.08
CA LEU A 208 11.59 -5.43 18.08
C LEU A 208 10.58 -6.57 18.23
N SER A 209 10.80 -7.69 17.56
CA SER A 209 10.04 -8.93 17.77
C SER A 209 10.12 -9.42 19.22
N GLY A 210 11.14 -8.99 19.98
CA GLY A 210 11.34 -9.27 21.41
C GLY A 210 10.71 -8.28 22.40
N GLY A 211 10.04 -7.22 21.94
CA GLY A 211 9.15 -6.38 22.76
C GLY A 211 9.79 -5.35 23.71
N THR A 212 11.06 -4.99 23.54
CA THR A 212 11.76 -4.07 24.46
C THR A 212 11.99 -2.65 23.93
N GLY A 213 11.61 -2.35 22.69
CA GLY A 213 11.73 -1.02 22.09
C GLY A 213 10.37 -0.45 21.66
N GLN A 214 10.27 0.87 21.59
CA GLN A 214 9.13 1.54 20.95
C GLN A 214 9.47 1.82 19.50
N LEU A 215 8.74 1.18 18.60
CA LEU A 215 8.73 1.51 17.19
C LEU A 215 7.67 2.59 16.95
N ALA A 216 8.08 3.72 16.41
CA ALA A 216 7.16 4.72 15.89
C ALA A 216 7.26 4.73 14.36
N VAL A 217 6.13 4.58 13.70
CA VAL A 217 6.00 4.66 12.24
C VAL A 217 5.05 5.79 11.91
N GLN A 218 5.53 6.74 11.12
CA GLN A 218 4.73 7.87 10.65
C GLN A 218 4.63 7.80 9.11
N PRO A 219 3.58 7.21 8.58
CA PRO A 219 3.33 7.19 7.14
C PRO A 219 2.68 8.51 6.72
N THR A 220 3.21 9.09 5.65
CA THR A 220 2.65 10.29 5.02
C THR A 220 2.33 9.96 3.57
N PRO A 221 1.04 9.90 3.18
CA PRO A 221 0.66 9.70 1.78
C PRO A 221 1.00 10.96 1.00
N LEU A 222 1.95 10.89 0.08
CA LEU A 222 2.43 12.04 -0.68
C LEU A 222 2.04 11.97 -2.14
N MET A 223 2.03 10.79 -2.75
CA MET A 223 1.72 10.63 -4.15
C MET A 223 0.69 9.52 -4.40
N GLY A 224 0.00 9.59 -5.53
CA GLY A 224 -0.98 8.58 -5.90
C GLY A 224 -1.17 8.46 -7.39
N LEU A 225 -1.65 7.29 -7.83
CA LEU A 225 -2.10 7.05 -9.19
C LEU A 225 -3.37 6.17 -9.18
N ILE A 226 -4.10 6.17 -10.29
CA ILE A 226 -5.29 5.33 -10.48
C ILE A 226 -5.03 4.43 -11.68
N LYS A 227 -4.97 3.11 -11.45
CA LYS A 227 -4.80 2.11 -12.53
C LYS A 227 -6.04 2.00 -13.41
N GLY A 228 -7.22 2.27 -12.83
CA GLY A 228 -8.49 2.31 -13.55
C GLY A 228 -9.69 2.36 -12.62
N SER A 229 -10.85 2.62 -13.21
CA SER A 229 -12.14 2.67 -12.52
C SER A 229 -13.24 2.11 -13.39
N LEU A 230 -14.30 1.57 -12.76
CA LEU A 230 -15.51 1.09 -13.43
C LEU A 230 -16.73 1.74 -12.78
N SER A 231 -17.66 2.21 -13.59
CA SER A 231 -18.96 2.73 -13.15
C SER A 231 -20.06 1.67 -13.31
N ALA A 232 -21.13 1.79 -12.54
CA ALA A 232 -22.25 0.85 -12.59
C ALA A 232 -22.96 0.85 -13.97
N HIS A 233 -22.90 1.97 -14.68
CA HIS A 233 -23.55 2.13 -15.96
C HIS A 233 -22.52 2.45 -17.06
N PRO A 234 -22.73 1.97 -18.29
CA PRO A 234 -21.89 2.37 -19.40
C PRO A 234 -22.02 3.88 -19.66
N ALA A 235 -20.95 4.48 -20.14
CA ALA A 235 -20.93 5.91 -20.47
C ALA A 235 -22.07 6.26 -21.43
N GLY A 236 -22.82 7.31 -21.09
CA GLY A 236 -23.94 7.78 -21.94
C GLY A 236 -25.30 7.11 -21.70
N SER A 237 -25.43 6.17 -20.76
CA SER A 237 -26.71 5.50 -20.46
C SER A 237 -27.65 6.31 -19.55
N GLY A 238 -27.32 7.55 -19.19
CA GLY A 238 -28.13 8.42 -18.31
C GLY A 238 -28.13 8.00 -16.83
N GLY A 239 -27.38 6.96 -16.46
CA GLY A 239 -27.18 6.56 -15.07
C GLY A 239 -26.08 7.37 -14.37
N SER A 240 -25.87 7.14 -13.08
CA SER A 240 -24.78 7.75 -12.34
C SER A 240 -23.43 7.28 -12.87
N GLU A 241 -22.57 8.21 -13.30
CA GLU A 241 -21.20 7.95 -13.73
C GLU A 241 -20.23 7.70 -12.56
N ASN A 242 -20.76 7.72 -11.33
CA ASN A 242 -19.95 7.50 -10.15
C ASN A 242 -19.34 6.10 -10.17
N PRO A 243 -18.03 5.98 -9.93
CA PRO A 243 -17.37 4.67 -9.94
C PRO A 243 -17.85 3.82 -8.77
N VAL A 244 -18.03 2.52 -9.04
CA VAL A 244 -18.32 1.51 -8.01
C VAL A 244 -17.12 0.60 -7.76
N PHE A 245 -16.10 0.69 -8.62
CA PHE A 245 -14.84 -0.03 -8.50
C PHE A 245 -13.70 0.89 -8.94
N VAL A 246 -12.64 0.97 -8.16
CA VAL A 246 -11.42 1.75 -8.46
C VAL A 246 -10.21 0.96 -7.99
N VAL A 247 -9.12 1.03 -8.74
CA VAL A 247 -7.81 0.52 -8.31
C VAL A 247 -6.85 1.69 -8.12
N PRO A 248 -6.91 2.35 -6.96
CA PRO A 248 -5.93 3.36 -6.58
C PRO A 248 -4.65 2.72 -6.09
N CYS A 249 -3.53 3.41 -6.28
CA CYS A 249 -2.25 3.17 -5.64
C CYS A 249 -1.85 4.43 -4.89
N VAL A 250 -1.38 4.27 -3.66
CA VAL A 250 -0.87 5.37 -2.82
C VAL A 250 0.58 5.08 -2.49
N ASP A 251 1.43 6.06 -2.66
CA ASP A 251 2.84 6.01 -2.29
C ASP A 251 3.08 6.89 -1.08
N PHE A 252 3.72 6.31 -0.07
CA PHE A 252 3.93 6.90 1.24
C PHE A 252 5.40 7.17 1.47
N GLU A 253 5.71 8.30 2.05
CA GLU A 253 6.93 8.46 2.81
C GLU A 253 6.71 7.87 4.21
N LEU A 254 7.64 7.03 4.65
CA LEU A 254 7.67 6.46 5.98
C LEU A 254 8.83 7.05 6.77
N ASP A 255 8.51 7.67 7.91
CA ASP A 255 9.48 7.96 8.96
C ASP A 255 9.41 6.84 10.01
N VAL A 256 10.48 6.07 10.13
CA VAL A 256 10.59 4.93 11.05
C VAL A 256 11.59 5.27 12.13
N THR A 257 11.14 5.33 13.38
CA THR A 257 11.97 5.70 14.53
C THR A 257 12.01 4.59 15.57
N VAL A 258 13.22 4.14 15.91
CA VAL A 258 13.52 3.26 17.06
C VAL A 258 14.40 4.02 18.04
N THR A 259 15.68 4.21 17.70
CA THR A 259 16.65 5.06 18.40
C THR A 259 17.08 6.25 17.53
N SER A 260 16.96 6.10 16.24
CA SER A 260 17.17 7.14 15.22
C SER A 260 16.09 6.99 14.17
N THR A 261 15.82 8.06 13.42
CA THR A 261 14.84 8.04 12.35
C THR A 261 15.49 7.61 11.04
N ALA A 262 14.89 6.61 10.40
CA ALA A 262 15.16 6.23 9.00
C ALA A 262 13.96 6.63 8.14
N ARG A 263 14.23 6.97 6.88
CA ARG A 263 13.20 7.39 5.91
C ARG A 263 13.24 6.46 4.69
N GLY A 264 12.06 6.14 4.18
CA GLY A 264 11.91 5.34 2.98
C GLY A 264 10.53 5.57 2.35
N ALA A 265 10.34 5.06 1.15
CA ALA A 265 9.03 5.07 0.50
C ALA A 265 8.44 3.66 0.43
N THR A 266 7.12 3.57 0.49
CA THR A 266 6.36 2.34 0.24
C THR A 266 5.07 2.64 -0.47
N ALA A 267 4.66 1.77 -1.40
CA ALA A 267 3.42 1.92 -2.13
C ALA A 267 2.50 0.73 -1.90
N ASP A 268 1.19 1.01 -1.78
CA ASP A 268 0.15 -0.01 -1.81
C ASP A 268 -0.88 0.29 -2.89
N CYS A 269 -1.39 -0.76 -3.52
CA CYS A 269 -2.47 -0.71 -4.50
C CYS A 269 -3.56 -1.66 -4.05
N GLN A 270 -4.82 -1.20 -3.99
CA GLN A 270 -5.94 -2.05 -3.60
C GLN A 270 -7.11 -1.93 -4.56
N ARG A 271 -7.94 -2.99 -4.57
CA ARG A 271 -9.24 -2.99 -5.23
C ARG A 271 -10.23 -2.29 -4.31
N MET A 272 -10.64 -1.09 -4.63
CA MET A 272 -11.66 -0.38 -3.84
C MET A 272 -13.03 -0.57 -4.47
N VAL A 273 -14.00 -1.00 -3.66
CA VAL A 273 -15.40 -1.16 -4.06
C VAL A 273 -16.28 -0.22 -3.25
N TRP A 274 -17.24 0.40 -3.93
CA TRP A 274 -18.27 1.18 -3.26
C TRP A 274 -19.37 0.26 -2.76
N THR A 275 -19.69 0.36 -1.48
CA THR A 275 -20.82 -0.37 -0.85
C THR A 275 -21.80 0.62 -0.28
N THR A 276 -23.08 0.41 -0.54
CA THR A 276 -24.16 1.16 0.11
C THR A 276 -24.45 0.49 1.47
N ASP A 277 -24.46 1.29 2.53
CA ASP A 277 -24.82 0.80 3.87
C ASP A 277 -26.33 0.46 3.89
N THR A 278 -26.68 -0.81 3.69
CA THR A 278 -28.07 -1.28 3.78
C THR A 278 -28.57 -1.41 5.22
N THR A 279 -27.72 -1.19 6.23
CA THR A 279 -28.03 -1.37 7.65
C THR A 279 -28.47 -0.11 8.38
N ASP A 280 -28.42 1.07 7.77
CA ASP A 280 -28.81 2.32 8.41
C ASP A 280 -30.29 2.70 8.18
N THR A 281 -31.21 1.72 8.21
CA THR A 281 -32.66 1.97 8.12
C THR A 281 -33.25 2.58 9.41
N THR A 282 -32.46 2.79 10.47
CA THR A 282 -32.97 3.26 11.77
C THR A 282 -32.50 4.66 12.21
N ALA A 283 -31.67 5.33 11.41
CA ALA A 283 -31.14 6.64 11.80
C ALA A 283 -31.27 7.66 10.67
N SER A 284 -32.49 8.03 10.26
CA SER A 284 -32.65 9.25 9.47
C SER A 284 -34.05 9.82 9.52
N THR A 285 -34.32 10.63 10.53
CA THR A 285 -35.40 11.63 10.50
C THR A 285 -34.88 13.07 10.54
N ALA A 286 -33.64 13.32 10.18
CA ALA A 286 -33.10 14.69 10.07
C ALA A 286 -32.00 14.71 9.01
N SER A 287 -32.36 14.67 7.73
CA SER A 287 -31.44 15.05 6.66
C SER A 287 -32.02 16.20 5.87
N THR A 288 -31.58 17.40 6.23
CA THR A 288 -31.69 18.61 5.41
C THR A 288 -31.06 18.30 4.04
N ALA A 289 -31.76 18.58 2.96
CA ALA A 289 -31.38 18.36 1.58
C ALA A 289 -30.04 19.03 1.23
N GLY A 290 -28.94 18.33 1.47
CA GLY A 290 -27.65 18.59 0.88
C GLY A 290 -27.37 17.46 -0.09
N THR A 291 -26.90 17.75 -1.29
CA THR A 291 -26.53 16.88 -2.41
C THR A 291 -25.47 15.81 -2.05
N GLY A 292 -25.75 15.00 -1.03
CA GLY A 292 -24.92 13.88 -0.57
C GLY A 292 -25.65 12.58 -0.88
N GLY A 293 -25.11 11.79 -1.81
CA GLY A 293 -25.66 10.51 -2.23
C GLY A 293 -25.88 9.55 -1.07
N ALA A 294 -26.79 8.61 -1.25
CA ALA A 294 -27.15 7.53 -0.33
C ALA A 294 -25.92 6.99 0.40
N GLY A 295 -26.06 6.86 1.74
CA GLY A 295 -24.96 6.51 2.63
C GLY A 295 -24.19 5.26 2.18
N GLY A 296 -22.99 5.44 1.72
CA GLY A 296 -22.11 4.36 1.29
C GLY A 296 -20.68 4.65 1.70
N ARG A 297 -19.80 3.69 1.47
CA ARG A 297 -18.37 3.78 1.78
C ARG A 297 -17.54 2.94 0.85
N TRP A 298 -16.26 3.34 0.71
CA TRP A 298 -15.25 2.54 0.05
C TRP A 298 -14.71 1.46 0.98
N LEU A 299 -14.61 0.24 0.46
CA LEU A 299 -14.01 -0.93 1.14
C LEU A 299 -12.98 -1.58 0.22
N ILE A 300 -12.04 -2.33 0.79
CA ILE A 300 -11.14 -3.17 0.00
C ILE A 300 -11.95 -4.35 -0.55
N GLY A 301 -11.99 -4.45 -1.87
CA GLY A 301 -12.85 -5.36 -2.63
C GLY A 301 -12.34 -6.79 -2.74
N PRO A 302 -13.16 -7.67 -3.33
CA PRO A 302 -12.82 -9.08 -3.49
C PRO A 302 -11.81 -9.31 -4.61
N GLY A 303 -11.15 -10.46 -4.56
CA GLY A 303 -10.18 -10.92 -5.55
C GLY A 303 -8.74 -10.82 -5.05
N PRO A 304 -7.78 -11.29 -5.87
CA PRO A 304 -6.36 -11.23 -5.53
C PRO A 304 -5.88 -9.77 -5.42
N GLU A 305 -4.87 -9.55 -4.61
CA GLU A 305 -4.23 -8.22 -4.54
C GLU A 305 -3.83 -7.75 -5.95
N PRO A 306 -3.98 -6.46 -6.23
CA PRO A 306 -3.51 -5.87 -7.48
C PRO A 306 -2.00 -6.10 -7.67
N ALA A 307 -1.54 -6.00 -8.93
CA ALA A 307 -0.12 -5.86 -9.16
C ALA A 307 0.41 -4.65 -8.38
N ALA A 308 1.48 -4.87 -7.62
CA ALA A 308 2.01 -3.90 -6.69
C ALA A 308 2.38 -2.57 -7.37
N GLY A 309 2.17 -1.49 -6.67
CA GLY A 309 2.73 -0.19 -7.03
C GLY A 309 4.24 -0.18 -6.75
N PRO A 310 5.05 0.42 -7.62
CA PRO A 310 6.45 0.61 -7.30
C PRO A 310 6.59 1.63 -6.18
N SER A 311 7.36 1.30 -5.14
CA SER A 311 7.74 2.21 -4.08
C SER A 311 8.83 3.14 -4.60
N VAL A 312 8.56 4.43 -4.70
CA VAL A 312 9.48 5.43 -5.24
C VAL A 312 9.56 6.62 -4.30
N TRP A 313 10.74 7.20 -4.18
CA TRP A 313 10.87 8.42 -3.39
C TRP A 313 10.00 9.52 -4.00
N PRO A 314 9.14 10.20 -3.19
CA PRO A 314 8.21 11.20 -3.69
C PRO A 314 8.89 12.34 -4.46
N ASP A 315 8.17 12.94 -5.40
CA ASP A 315 8.58 14.09 -6.21
C ASP A 315 9.84 13.85 -7.06
N THR A 316 10.24 12.60 -7.31
CA THR A 316 11.36 12.29 -8.21
C THR A 316 10.91 12.13 -9.66
N ASP A 317 11.85 12.29 -10.61
CA ASP A 317 11.60 12.01 -12.04
C ASP A 317 11.04 10.60 -12.25
N LEU A 318 11.49 9.65 -11.44
CA LEU A 318 11.03 8.27 -11.52
C LEU A 318 9.58 8.13 -11.07
N ALA A 319 9.18 8.81 -9.98
CA ALA A 319 7.80 8.84 -9.52
C ALA A 319 6.86 9.41 -10.60
N LEU A 320 7.27 10.51 -11.24
CA LEU A 320 6.52 11.12 -12.34
C LEU A 320 6.45 10.19 -13.57
N THR A 321 7.54 9.50 -13.90
CA THR A 321 7.59 8.53 -15.02
C THR A 321 6.67 7.34 -14.79
N VAL A 322 6.52 6.88 -13.56
CA VAL A 322 5.55 5.82 -13.17
C VAL A 322 4.12 6.31 -13.35
N GLY A 323 3.88 7.61 -13.27
CA GLY A 323 2.57 8.24 -13.39
C GLY A 323 1.96 8.66 -12.06
N TYR A 324 2.75 8.68 -11.00
CA TYR A 324 2.32 9.24 -9.72
C TYR A 324 2.14 10.76 -9.83
N ARG A 325 1.19 11.28 -9.06
CA ARG A 325 0.92 12.71 -8.90
C ARG A 325 0.79 13.02 -7.42
N ASP A 326 1.09 14.25 -7.06
CA ASP A 326 0.95 14.75 -5.70
C ASP A 326 -0.46 14.52 -5.15
N LEU A 327 -0.53 14.17 -3.88
CA LEU A 327 -1.76 14.13 -3.11
C LEU A 327 -1.88 15.41 -2.29
N ARG A 328 -3.00 16.11 -2.42
CA ARG A 328 -3.30 17.29 -1.61
C ARG A 328 -4.68 17.15 -0.98
N ARG A 329 -4.81 17.59 0.24
CA ARG A 329 -6.13 17.68 0.88
C ARG A 329 -6.92 18.84 0.25
N GLY A 330 -8.15 18.54 -0.23
CA GLY A 330 -9.08 19.52 -0.77
C GLY A 330 -9.80 20.27 0.32
#